data_48a14a13701944ff120729347e23ae25
#
_entry.id   48a14a13701944ff120729347e23ae25
#
_cell.length_a   1.000
_cell.length_b   1.000
_cell.length_c   1.000
_cell.angle_alpha   90.00
_cell.angle_beta   90.00
_cell.angle_gamma   90.00
#
_symmetry.space_group_name_H-M   'P 1'
#
loop_
_entity.id
_entity.type
_entity.pdbx_description
1 polymer ?
#
loop_
_entity_poly.entity_id
_entity_poly.type
_entity_poly.pdbx_seq_one_letter_code
_entity_poly.pdbx_strand_id
1 'polypeptide(L)' 'MQKIKIIWDFRGEDAQKIAEHHAVHVKEFCVKQNIPFHQINSEQKSVIHAIAFVTVDKSNITQIRDVLKPHRAEMV' A
#
# COMPACT_ATOMS: atom_id res chain seq x y z
N MET A 1 -6.40 19.12 -2.21
CA MET A 1 -5.29 18.35 -1.67
C MET A 1 -4.99 17.18 -2.58
N GLN A 2 -3.72 16.86 -2.73
CA GLN A 2 -3.32 15.77 -3.60
C GLN A 2 -3.31 14.44 -2.84
N LYS A 3 -3.82 13.41 -3.50
CA LYS A 3 -3.79 12.05 -2.99
C LYS A 3 -2.72 11.27 -3.72
N ILE A 4 -2.03 10.42 -2.98
CA ILE A 4 -0.99 9.56 -3.52
C ILE A 4 -1.37 8.12 -3.24
N LYS A 5 -1.29 7.28 -4.26
CA LYS A 5 -1.47 5.84 -4.13
C LYS A 5 -0.10 5.22 -3.98
N ILE A 6 0.16 4.70 -2.79
CA ILE A 6 1.45 4.07 -2.44
C ILE A 6 1.31 2.57 -2.65
N ILE A 7 2.22 1.97 -3.40
CA ILE A 7 2.06 0.62 -3.93
C ILE A 7 3.24 -0.26 -3.58
N TRP A 8 2.93 -1.49 -3.17
CA TRP A 8 3.88 -2.59 -3.01
C TRP A 8 3.55 -3.65 -4.03
N ASP A 9 4.55 -4.08 -4.81
CA ASP A 9 4.37 -5.13 -5.83
C ASP A 9 4.85 -6.47 -5.30
N PHE A 10 4.07 -7.50 -5.55
CA PHE A 10 4.40 -8.88 -5.17
C PHE A 10 4.29 -9.77 -6.39
N ARG A 11 5.23 -10.68 -6.56
CA ARG A 11 5.26 -11.58 -7.71
C ARG A 11 5.44 -13.02 -7.26
N GLY A 12 4.89 -13.96 -8.05
CA GLY A 12 4.93 -15.37 -7.76
C GLY A 12 3.54 -15.95 -7.60
N GLU A 13 3.47 -17.26 -7.36
CA GLU A 13 2.19 -17.97 -7.27
C GLU A 13 1.33 -17.48 -6.10
N ASP A 14 1.96 -17.07 -5.00
CA ASP A 14 1.24 -16.64 -3.81
C ASP A 14 1.11 -15.10 -3.71
N ALA A 15 1.36 -14.39 -4.81
CA ALA A 15 1.40 -12.94 -4.80
C ALA A 15 0.13 -12.31 -4.21
N GLN A 16 -1.05 -12.79 -4.60
CA GLN A 16 -2.31 -12.23 -4.11
C GLN A 16 -2.45 -12.42 -2.60
N LYS A 17 -2.13 -13.61 -2.10
CA LYS A 17 -2.22 -13.92 -0.68
C LYS A 17 -1.27 -13.04 0.13
N ILE A 18 -0.04 -12.87 -0.38
CA ILE A 18 0.97 -12.03 0.28
C ILE A 18 0.53 -10.57 0.27
N ALA A 19 -0.02 -10.10 -0.86
CA ALA A 19 -0.50 -8.73 -0.99
C ALA A 19 -1.64 -8.44 -0.01
N GLU A 20 -2.59 -9.36 0.13
CA GLU A 20 -3.69 -9.22 1.09
C GLU A 20 -3.16 -9.10 2.52
N HIS A 21 -2.20 -9.94 2.87
CA HIS A 21 -1.58 -9.93 4.18
C HIS A 21 -0.85 -8.60 4.43
N HIS A 22 -0.13 -8.13 3.44
CA HIS A 22 0.58 -6.86 3.55
C HIS A 22 -0.39 -5.69 3.71
N ALA A 23 -1.51 -5.71 2.99
CA ALA A 23 -2.53 -4.65 3.11
C ALA A 23 -3.05 -4.55 4.55
N VAL A 24 -3.24 -5.69 5.22
CA VAL A 24 -3.65 -5.70 6.63
C VAL A 24 -2.60 -5.03 7.50
N HIS A 25 -1.32 -5.35 7.28
CA HIS A 25 -0.22 -4.76 8.05
C HIS A 25 -0.10 -3.26 7.81
N VAL A 26 -0.30 -2.81 6.57
CA VAL A 26 -0.29 -1.38 6.24
C VAL A 26 -1.41 -0.65 6.99
N LYS A 27 -2.60 -1.25 7.01
CA LYS A 27 -3.72 -0.67 7.75
C LYS A 27 -3.43 -0.56 9.24
N GLU A 28 -2.87 -1.62 9.83
CA GLU A 28 -2.49 -1.61 11.24
C GLU A 28 -1.47 -0.52 11.54
N PHE A 29 -0.50 -0.37 10.67
CA PHE A 29 0.50 0.69 10.81
C PHE A 29 -0.15 2.07 10.78
N CYS A 30 -1.01 2.33 9.81
CA CYS A 30 -1.67 3.63 9.68
C CYS A 30 -2.52 3.95 10.91
N VAL A 31 -3.27 2.97 11.40
CA VAL A 31 -4.10 3.16 12.59
C VAL A 31 -3.23 3.44 13.81
N LYS A 32 -2.16 2.66 14.00
CA LYS A 32 -1.26 2.80 15.14
C LYS A 32 -0.55 4.14 15.15
N GLN A 33 -0.15 4.63 13.99
CA GLN A 33 0.59 5.89 13.84
C GLN A 33 -0.33 7.09 13.63
N ASN A 34 -1.64 6.89 13.67
CA ASN A 34 -2.63 7.94 13.44
C ASN A 34 -2.46 8.64 12.09
N ILE A 35 -2.15 7.85 11.06
CA ILE A 35 -2.04 8.35 9.70
C ILE A 35 -3.39 8.21 9.01
N PRO A 36 -4.05 9.32 8.63
CA PRO A 36 -5.31 9.22 7.90
C PRO A 36 -5.09 8.60 6.52
N PHE A 37 -5.99 7.75 6.10
CA PHE A 37 -5.92 7.14 4.77
C PHE A 37 -7.32 7.13 4.15
N HIS A 38 -7.37 7.09 2.82
CA HIS A 38 -8.63 7.06 2.08
C HIS A 38 -9.03 5.64 1.71
N GLN A 39 -8.07 4.82 1.32
CA GLN A 39 -8.35 3.46 0.89
C GLN A 39 -7.11 2.58 1.09
N ILE A 40 -7.33 1.36 1.57
CA ILE A 40 -6.28 0.34 1.65
C ILE A 40 -6.88 -0.94 1.09
N ASN A 41 -6.18 -1.60 0.16
CA ASN A 41 -6.66 -2.85 -0.40
C ASN A 41 -5.51 -3.57 -1.11
N SER A 42 -5.83 -4.74 -1.65
CA SER A 42 -4.94 -5.49 -2.53
C SER A 42 -5.66 -5.73 -3.85
N GLU A 43 -4.89 -5.96 -4.89
CA GLU A 43 -5.43 -6.17 -6.23
C GLU A 43 -4.56 -7.15 -6.99
N GLN A 44 -5.17 -8.18 -7.54
CA GLN A 44 -4.46 -9.14 -8.39
C GLN A 44 -4.37 -8.58 -9.81
N LYS A 45 -3.15 -8.42 -10.31
CA LYS A 45 -2.91 -7.89 -11.67
C LYS A 45 -2.77 -9.00 -12.70
N SER A 46 -2.22 -10.14 -12.31
CA SER A 46 -2.10 -11.31 -13.17
C SER A 46 -2.00 -12.55 -12.27
N VAL A 47 -1.84 -13.70 -12.89
CA VAL A 47 -1.71 -14.96 -12.14
C VAL A 47 -0.51 -14.91 -11.17
N ILE A 48 0.55 -14.18 -11.54
CA ILE A 48 1.79 -14.14 -10.76
C ILE A 48 2.13 -12.74 -10.24
N HIS A 49 1.21 -11.78 -10.33
CA HIS A 49 1.48 -10.41 -9.89
C HIS A 49 0.28 -9.85 -9.15
N ALA A 50 0.51 -9.34 -7.96
CA ALA A 50 -0.51 -8.65 -7.17
C ALA A 50 0.13 -7.44 -6.51
N ILE A 51 -0.70 -6.50 -6.10
CA ILE A 51 -0.26 -5.31 -5.38
C ILE A 51 -1.04 -5.15 -4.09
N ALA A 52 -0.40 -4.53 -3.11
CA ALA A 52 -1.08 -3.93 -1.97
C ALA A 52 -0.89 -2.42 -2.11
N PHE A 53 -1.89 -1.66 -1.71
CA PHE A 53 -1.78 -0.20 -1.84
C PHE A 53 -2.53 0.51 -0.73
N VAL A 54 -2.09 1.74 -0.48
CA VAL A 54 -2.79 2.67 0.41
C VAL A 54 -2.82 4.03 -0.27
N THR A 55 -3.99 4.68 -0.22
CA THR A 55 -4.14 6.04 -0.72
C THR A 55 -4.18 6.99 0.46
N VAL A 56 -3.26 7.94 0.49
CA VAL A 56 -3.13 8.92 1.56
C VAL A 56 -2.94 10.31 0.97
N ASP A 57 -3.08 11.33 1.80
CA ASP A 57 -2.72 12.68 1.40
C ASP A 57 -1.20 12.77 1.25
N LYS A 58 -0.75 13.60 0.31
CA LYS A 58 0.66 13.74 0.00
C LYS A 58 1.50 14.07 1.25
N SER A 59 0.94 14.81 2.19
CA SER A 59 1.65 15.18 3.41
C SER A 59 2.04 14.01 4.30
N ASN A 60 1.40 12.84 4.11
CA ASN A 60 1.66 11.65 4.93
C ASN A 60 2.59 10.63 4.28
N ILE A 61 3.08 10.92 3.08
CA ILE A 61 3.85 9.95 2.31
C ILE A 61 5.19 9.60 2.94
N THR A 62 5.87 10.57 3.53
CA THR A 62 7.22 10.40 4.07
C THR A 62 7.25 9.33 5.17
N GLN A 63 6.29 9.38 6.07
CA GLN A 63 6.21 8.46 7.19
C GLN A 63 6.07 7.01 6.72
N ILE A 64 5.19 6.80 5.74
CA ILE A 64 4.96 5.46 5.19
C ILE A 64 6.16 4.99 4.38
N ARG A 65 6.73 5.89 3.56
CA ARG A 65 7.88 5.57 2.73
C ARG A 65 9.08 5.13 3.56
N ASP A 66 9.35 5.83 4.64
CA ASP A 66 10.56 5.58 5.44
C ASP A 66 10.48 4.28 6.23
N VAL A 67 9.29 3.89 6.66
CA VAL A 67 9.12 2.69 7.49
C VAL A 67 8.76 1.47 6.67
N LEU A 68 7.82 1.58 5.73
CA LEU A 68 7.26 0.44 5.00
C LEU A 68 7.89 0.22 3.62
N LYS A 69 8.75 1.11 3.16
CA LYS A 69 9.56 0.94 1.95
C LYS A 69 8.74 0.50 0.73
N PRO A 70 7.79 1.30 0.27
CA PRO A 70 7.00 0.94 -0.90
C PRO A 70 7.86 0.91 -2.16
N HIS A 71 7.40 0.15 -3.16
CA HIS A 71 8.11 0.01 -4.42
C HIS A 71 7.89 1.20 -5.34
N ARG A 72 6.67 1.79 -5.30
CA ARG A 72 6.35 2.92 -6.17
C ARG A 72 5.15 3.69 -5.62
N ALA A 73 4.90 4.83 -6.20
CA ALA A 73 3.75 5.66 -5.85
C ALA A 73 3.20 6.30 -7.13
N GLU A 74 1.89 6.53 -7.13
CA GLU A 74 1.20 7.14 -8.26
C GLU A 74 0.32 8.29 -7.78
N MET A 75 0.23 9.33 -8.59
CA MET A 75 -0.74 10.39 -8.36
C MET A 75 -2.13 9.89 -8.68
N VAL A 76 -3.09 10.30 -7.89
CA VAL A 76 -4.47 9.85 -8.06
C VAL A 76 -5.38 11.02 -8.40
#